data_0aad432c94de3aa661e8cea08c507bcd
#
_entry.id   0aad432c94de3aa661e8cea08c507bcd
#
_cell.length_a   1.000
_cell.length_b   1.000
_cell.length_c   1.000
_cell.angle_alpha   90.00
_cell.angle_beta   90.00
_cell.angle_gamma   90.00
#
_symmetry.space_group_name_H-M   'P 1'
#
loop_
_entity.id
_entity.type
_entity.pdbx_description
1 polymer ?
#
loop_
_entity_poly.entity_id
_entity_poly.type
_entity_poly.pdbx_seq_one_letter_code
_entity_poly.pdbx_strand_id
1 'polypeptide(L)'
;MDKNIYMVDNPVYLTKDEIRKKYWNHQVLLTNIEMTPKQDAMAGGIVRYYATDSMKELYGILKELNEKERYTIGCCGVEYIGNIHLNLYAAGVDS
;
A
#
# COMPACT_ATOMS: atom_id res chain seq x y z
N MET A 1 -2.40 20.46 3.80
CA MET A 1 -2.29 20.37 3.52
C MET A 1 -2.50 19.62 2.62
N ASP A 2 -2.64 19.50 2.13
CA ASP A 2 -2.80 18.89 1.16
C ASP A 2 -1.90 18.01 0.78
N LYS A 3 -1.69 17.01 1.31
CA LYS A 3 -0.77 15.98 1.00
C LYS A 3 -1.32 14.99 0.00
N ASN A 4 -2.46 15.24 -0.54
CA ASN A 4 -3.05 14.29 -1.48
C ASN A 4 -3.20 12.90 -0.87
N ILE A 5 -3.54 12.86 0.39
CA ILE A 5 -3.78 11.62 1.10
C ILE A 5 -5.26 11.49 1.38
N TYR A 6 -5.82 10.35 1.07
CA TYR A 6 -7.24 10.11 1.21
C TYR A 6 -7.51 8.89 2.05
N MET A 7 -8.40 9.02 3.00
CA MET A 7 -8.81 7.90 3.82
C MET A 7 -9.93 7.14 3.11
N VAL A 8 -9.86 5.83 3.14
CA VAL A 8 -10.88 5.00 2.51
C VAL A 8 -12.05 4.85 3.47
N ASP A 9 -13.25 5.17 2.98
CA ASP A 9 -14.45 4.97 3.77
C ASP A 9 -14.85 3.50 3.67
N ASN A 10 -15.22 2.90 4.78
CA ASN A 10 -15.66 1.50 4.81
C ASN A 10 -14.66 0.58 4.14
N PRO A 11 -13.42 0.55 4.63
CA PRO A 11 -12.40 -0.29 4.00
C PRO A 11 -12.76 -1.76 4.12
N VAL A 12 -12.58 -2.49 3.01
CA VAL A 12 -12.86 -3.92 2.97
C VAL A 12 -11.71 -4.61 2.28
N TYR A 13 -11.61 -5.91 2.47
CA TYR A 13 -10.58 -6.71 1.83
C TYR A 13 -10.75 -6.68 0.31
N LEU A 14 -9.65 -6.47 -0.39
CA LEU A 14 -9.60 -6.49 -1.84
C LEU A 14 -8.51 -7.44 -2.28
N THR A 15 -8.73 -8.13 -3.38
CA THR A 15 -7.68 -8.95 -3.95
C THR A 15 -6.63 -8.05 -4.59
N LYS A 16 -5.48 -8.63 -4.88
CA LYS A 16 -4.39 -7.89 -5.51
C LYS A 16 -4.86 -7.27 -6.83
N ASP A 17 -5.63 -8.00 -7.63
CA ASP A 17 -6.09 -7.46 -8.91
C ASP A 17 -7.04 -6.30 -8.71
N GLU A 18 -7.90 -6.37 -7.72
CA GLU A 18 -8.81 -5.28 -7.43
C GLU A 18 -8.05 -4.04 -6.98
N ILE A 19 -7.03 -4.24 -6.16
CA ILE A 19 -6.20 -3.13 -5.70
C ILE A 19 -5.50 -2.48 -6.89
N ARG A 20 -4.94 -3.30 -7.78
CA ARG A 20 -4.23 -2.77 -8.94
C ARG A 20 -5.14 -1.97 -9.85
N LYS A 21 -6.36 -2.43 -10.05
CA LYS A 21 -7.28 -1.70 -10.91
C LYS A 21 -7.75 -0.40 -10.29
N LYS A 22 -8.01 -0.42 -9.00
CA LYS A 22 -8.60 0.72 -8.34
C LYS A 22 -7.59 1.80 -8.02
N TYR A 23 -6.37 1.39 -7.67
CA TYR A 23 -5.36 2.34 -7.19
C TYR A 23 -4.13 2.41 -8.08
N TRP A 24 -4.28 2.18 -9.37
CA TRP A 24 -3.14 2.25 -10.28
C TRP A 24 -2.48 3.62 -10.22
N ASN A 25 -1.16 3.61 -10.12
CA ASN A 25 -0.33 4.81 -10.01
C ASN A 25 -0.54 5.56 -8.70
N HIS A 26 -1.00 4.86 -7.68
CA HIS A 26 -1.14 5.45 -6.35
C HIS A 26 -0.33 4.67 -5.34
N GLN A 27 -0.03 5.35 -4.24
CA GLN A 27 0.56 4.70 -3.09
C GLN A 27 -0.57 4.33 -2.16
N VAL A 28 -0.50 3.16 -1.55
CA VAL A 28 -1.57 2.70 -0.66
C VAL A 28 -0.99 2.23 0.66
N LEU A 29 -1.75 2.44 1.70
CA LEU A 29 -1.44 1.90 3.02
C LEU A 29 -2.38 0.73 3.24
N LEU A 30 -1.80 -0.44 3.40
CA LEU A 30 -2.55 -1.68 3.50
C LEU A 30 -2.44 -2.26 4.91
N THR A 31 -3.53 -2.83 5.38
CA THR A 31 -3.52 -3.63 6.60
C THR A 31 -4.10 -4.99 6.27
N ASN A 32 -3.93 -5.92 7.18
CA ASN A 32 -4.48 -7.28 7.06
C ASN A 32 -4.08 -7.90 5.73
N ILE A 33 -2.81 -7.71 5.36
CA ILE A 33 -2.28 -8.22 4.11
C ILE A 33 -2.20 -9.74 4.18
N GLU A 34 -2.69 -10.38 3.13
CA GLU A 34 -2.56 -11.83 2.98
C GLU A 34 -1.55 -12.12 1.90
N MET A 35 -0.74 -13.12 2.15
CA MET A 35 0.28 -13.52 1.19
C MET A 35 -0.19 -14.77 0.45
N THR A 36 0.40 -14.99 -0.71
CA THR A 36 0.14 -16.22 -1.45
C THR A 36 0.65 -17.41 -0.64
N PRO A 37 0.23 -18.63 -0.98
CA PRO A 37 0.68 -19.79 -0.21
C PRO A 37 2.19 -19.91 -0.10
N LYS A 38 2.93 -19.47 -1.10
CA LYS A 38 4.38 -19.50 -1.04
C LYS A 38 4.96 -18.29 -0.32
N GLN A 39 4.10 -17.36 0.05
CA GLN A 39 4.51 -16.16 0.76
C GLN A 39 5.52 -15.32 0.01
N ASP A 40 5.50 -15.40 -1.31
CA ASP A 40 6.41 -14.62 -2.14
C ASP A 40 5.72 -13.44 -2.82
N ALA A 41 4.43 -13.27 -2.60
CA ALA A 41 3.70 -12.15 -3.17
C ALA A 41 2.45 -11.88 -2.34
N MET A 42 1.91 -10.70 -2.48
CA MET A 42 0.69 -10.32 -1.79
C MET A 42 -0.51 -10.88 -2.54
N ALA A 43 -1.41 -11.52 -1.83
CA ALA A 43 -2.67 -11.99 -2.41
C ALA A 43 -3.74 -10.92 -2.32
N GLY A 44 -3.71 -10.10 -1.30
CA GLY A 44 -4.67 -9.03 -1.12
C GLY A 44 -4.51 -8.39 0.24
N GLY A 45 -5.40 -7.45 0.53
CA GLY A 45 -5.37 -6.77 1.82
C GLY A 45 -6.45 -5.72 1.88
N ILE A 46 -6.41 -4.90 2.91
CA ILE A 46 -7.38 -3.83 3.10
C ILE A 46 -6.67 -2.50 2.92
N VAL A 47 -7.11 -1.72 1.95
CA VAL A 47 -6.54 -0.40 1.72
C VAL A 47 -7.21 0.58 2.68
N ARG A 48 -6.42 1.17 3.56
CA ARG A 48 -6.94 2.10 4.55
C ARG A 48 -6.75 3.54 4.11
N TYR A 49 -5.67 3.84 3.39
CA TYR A 49 -5.40 5.17 2.87
C TYR A 49 -4.73 5.03 1.51
N TYR A 50 -4.87 6.04 0.68
CA TYR A 50 -4.15 6.08 -0.59
C TYR A 50 -3.70 7.52 -0.86
N ALA A 51 -2.68 7.66 -1.70
CA ALA A 51 -2.08 8.95 -1.96
C ALA A 51 -1.44 8.95 -3.34
N THR A 52 -1.15 10.13 -3.85
CA THR A 52 -0.48 10.24 -5.14
C THR A 52 1.02 10.44 -4.99
N ASP A 53 1.45 11.12 -3.94
CA ASP A 53 2.87 11.38 -3.77
C ASP A 53 3.16 11.70 -2.31
N SER A 54 2.87 10.78 -1.43
CA SER A 54 3.02 11.02 0.00
C SER A 54 3.44 9.75 0.73
N MET A 55 4.41 9.05 0.17
CA MET A 55 4.85 7.79 0.76
C MET A 55 5.32 7.98 2.20
N LYS A 56 6.07 9.05 2.43
CA LYS A 56 6.60 9.29 3.76
C LYS A 56 5.48 9.53 4.76
N GLU A 57 4.48 10.29 4.36
CA GLU A 57 3.36 10.55 5.25
C GLU A 57 2.55 9.29 5.51
N LEU A 58 2.43 8.44 4.51
CA LEU A 58 1.73 7.17 4.71
C LEU A 58 2.46 6.30 5.72
N TYR A 59 3.78 6.28 5.68
CA TYR A 59 4.55 5.54 6.68
C TYR A 59 4.31 6.08 8.08
N GLY A 60 4.16 7.40 8.20
CA GLY A 60 3.84 8.00 9.50
C GLY A 60 2.49 7.55 10.02
N ILE A 61 1.51 7.51 9.13
CA ILE A 61 0.18 7.04 9.48
C ILE A 61 0.23 5.56 9.87
N LEU A 62 0.99 4.78 9.10
CA LEU A 62 1.13 3.36 9.41
C LEU A 62 1.70 3.14 10.79
N LYS A 63 2.69 3.93 11.15
CA LYS A 63 3.29 3.82 12.47
C LYS A 63 2.25 4.08 13.56
N GLU A 64 1.43 5.11 13.38
CA GLU A 64 0.38 5.40 14.35
C GLU A 64 -0.64 4.28 14.44
N LEU A 65 -1.04 3.74 13.30
CA LEU A 65 -1.98 2.63 13.29
C LEU A 65 -1.41 1.42 14.02
N ASN A 66 -0.13 1.15 13.77
CA ASN A 66 0.51 0.01 14.41
C ASN A 66 0.57 0.18 15.92
N GLU A 67 0.67 1.39 16.40
CA GLU A 67 0.67 1.64 17.83
C GLU A 67 -0.71 1.53 18.44
N LYS A 68 -1.73 1.97 17.70
CA LYS A 68 -3.09 1.98 18.23
C LYS A 68 -3.85 0.69 18.02
N GLU A 69 -3.61 0.02 16.89
CA GLU A 69 -4.40 -1.13 16.50
C GLU A 69 -3.56 -2.35 16.19
N ARG A 70 -2.43 -2.48 16.84
CA ARG A 70 -1.46 -3.52 16.46
C ARG A 70 -2.02 -4.93 16.47
N TYR A 71 -3.04 -5.16 17.25
CA TYR A 71 -3.60 -6.51 17.35
C TYR A 71 -4.70 -6.78 16.32
N THR A 72 -5.09 -5.77 15.56
CA THR A 72 -6.17 -5.94 14.60
C THR A 72 -5.76 -5.69 13.17
N ILE A 73 -4.64 -5.00 12.93
CA ILE A 73 -4.25 -4.67 11.56
C ILE A 73 -3.41 -5.76 10.88
N GLY A 74 -2.97 -6.74 11.63
CA GLY A 74 -2.22 -7.84 11.04
C GLY A 74 -0.96 -7.38 10.34
N CYS A 75 -0.63 -8.06 9.24
CA CYS A 75 0.50 -7.66 8.43
C CYS A 75 0.13 -6.41 7.65
N CYS A 76 0.98 -5.41 7.67
CA CYS A 76 0.64 -4.13 7.06
C CYS A 76 1.87 -3.51 6.39
N GLY A 77 1.62 -2.55 5.53
CA GLY A 77 2.71 -1.87 4.84
C GLY A 77 2.20 -0.80 3.91
N VAL A 78 3.14 -0.09 3.28
CA VAL A 78 2.84 0.94 2.30
C VAL A 78 3.46 0.49 0.99
N GLU A 79 2.68 0.52 -0.08
CA GLU A 79 3.12 0.06 -1.38
C GLU A 79 2.75 1.01 -2.48
N TYR A 80 3.56 1.05 -3.52
CA TYR A 80 3.21 1.78 -4.72
C TYR A 80 2.58 0.80 -5.71
N ILE A 81 1.43 1.14 -6.24
CA ILE A 81 0.72 0.30 -7.19
C ILE A 81 0.97 0.83 -8.58
N GLY A 82 1.78 0.13 -9.36
CA GLY A 82 2.11 0.58 -10.71
C GLY A 82 3.36 -0.10 -11.22
N ASN A 83 4.00 0.54 -12.19
CA ASN A 83 5.19 -0.04 -12.83
C ASN A 83 6.46 0.44 -12.16
N ILE A 84 6.58 0.16 -10.88
CA ILE A 84 7.71 0.67 -10.12
C ILE A 84 9.03 0.13 -10.62
N HIS A 85 9.02 -1.06 -11.16
CA HIS A 85 10.28 -1.66 -11.63
C HIS A 85 10.89 -0.87 -12.80
N LEU A 86 10.08 -0.13 -13.53
CA LEU A 86 10.62 0.69 -14.59
C LEU A 86 11.52 1.76 -14.04
N ASN A 87 11.17 2.30 -12.90
CA ASN A 87 11.99 3.32 -12.27
C ASN A 87 13.33 2.76 -11.85
N LEU A 88 13.30 1.56 -11.36
CA LEU A 88 14.54 0.95 -10.92
C LEU A 88 15.49 0.71 -12.09
N TYR A 89 14.97 0.24 -13.17
CA TYR A 89 15.81 0.02 -14.32
C TYR A 89 16.33 1.31 -14.86
N ALA A 90 15.50 2.30 -14.96
CA ALA A 90 15.93 3.57 -15.48
C ALA A 90 17.06 4.12 -14.63
N ALA A 91 16.99 3.90 -13.36
CA ALA A 91 17.99 4.45 -12.47
C ALA A 91 19.26 3.65 -12.47
N GLY A 92 19.15 2.39 -12.54
CA GLY A 92 20.33 1.63 -12.24
C GLY A 92 20.88 0.83 -13.30
N VAL A 93 20.05 0.36 -14.10
CA VAL A 93 20.61 -0.52 -14.99
C VAL A 93 21.21 0.08 -16.09
N ASP A 94 20.87 0.68 -16.35
CA ASP A 94 21.49 1.07 -17.33
C ASP A 94 22.16 1.77 -17.28
N SER A 95 22.28 1.78 -16.74
CA SER A 95 22.98 2.35 -16.63
C SER A 95 23.42 2.35 -17.04
#